data_b88e4fa0e38bad67c79a5d82518056f6
#
_entry.id   b88e4fa0e38bad67c79a5d82518056f6
#
_cell.length_a   1.000
_cell.length_b   1.000
_cell.length_c   1.000
_cell.angle_alpha   90.00
_cell.angle_beta   90.00
_cell.angle_gamma   90.00
#
_symmetry.space_group_name_H-M   'P 1'
#
loop_
_entity.id
_entity.type
_entity.pdbx_description
1 polymer ?
#
loop_
_entity_poly.entity_id
_entity_poly.type
_entity_poly.pdbx_seq_one_letter_code
_entity_poly.pdbx_strand_id
1 'polypeptide(L)'
;MSRKLVILDGHTLNPGDLDWAPLKALVDECEIHSRTDIEEIVDRAEGAELVLTNKTPLSVDTLVKLPDLKYIGVLATGFNIVDTSTAKSRGIPVTNIPSYGTKSVAQMTLALLLELTQHVGAHSEAVKNGDWVKCPDFCFWNHPLVELDGMTIGIIGYGRIGQQVADLARAFGMNIVATKRESTKIEAHPNVTFVTLDKLLQQSDVVSLHCPLTPETQFLIDGKRLSQMKSSAFLLNTSRGPLVDERALADALMSGQIAGAGIDVVELEPPRSESLLYQAPNCYITPHIAWATKEARS
;
A
#
# COMPACT_ATOMS: atom_id res chain seq x y z
N MET A 1 -31.16 18.11 -19.19
CA MET A 1 -31.16 17.05 -18.17
C MET A 1 -30.13 17.49 -17.12
N SER A 2 -30.54 17.51 -15.86
CA SER A 2 -29.66 17.87 -14.74
C SER A 2 -28.62 16.75 -14.53
N ARG A 3 -27.32 17.05 -14.55
CA ARG A 3 -26.25 16.07 -14.29
C ARG A 3 -26.11 15.86 -12.79
N LYS A 4 -26.52 14.68 -12.30
CA LYS A 4 -26.37 14.30 -10.90
C LYS A 4 -25.10 13.45 -10.71
N LEU A 5 -24.24 13.87 -9.78
CA LEU A 5 -23.06 13.15 -9.32
C LEU A 5 -23.27 12.64 -7.89
N VAL A 6 -22.97 11.37 -7.66
CA VAL A 6 -22.95 10.81 -6.31
C VAL A 6 -21.54 10.27 -6.00
N ILE A 7 -20.99 10.67 -4.85
CA ILE A 7 -19.76 10.13 -4.28
C ILE A 7 -20.15 9.20 -3.14
N LEU A 8 -19.86 7.91 -3.28
CA LEU A 8 -20.35 6.89 -2.35
C LEU A 8 -19.58 6.82 -1.03
N ASP A 9 -18.28 7.16 -1.03
CA ASP A 9 -17.39 6.95 0.12
C ASP A 9 -16.27 7.98 0.20
N GLY A 10 -16.64 9.25 0.23
CA GLY A 10 -15.71 10.38 0.18
C GLY A 10 -14.82 10.57 1.40
N HIS A 11 -15.15 9.98 2.58
CA HIS A 11 -14.45 10.28 3.84
C HIS A 11 -12.97 9.88 3.82
N THR A 12 -12.64 8.73 3.30
CA THR A 12 -11.24 8.25 3.28
C THR A 12 -10.37 9.10 2.36
N LEU A 13 -10.95 9.70 1.32
CA LEU A 13 -10.27 10.61 0.42
C LEU A 13 -10.18 12.02 1.00
N ASN A 14 -11.27 12.49 1.60
CA ASN A 14 -11.40 13.84 2.15
C ASN A 14 -12.06 13.79 3.54
N PRO A 15 -11.28 13.62 4.61
CA PRO A 15 -11.80 13.65 5.99
C PRO A 15 -12.19 15.06 6.47
N GLY A 16 -12.15 16.07 5.59
CA GLY A 16 -12.50 17.46 5.88
C GLY A 16 -11.37 18.46 5.61
N ASP A 17 -10.27 18.02 5.03
CA ASP A 17 -9.08 18.84 4.76
C ASP A 17 -8.88 19.22 3.27
N LEU A 18 -9.80 18.78 2.39
CA LEU A 18 -9.85 19.14 0.97
C LEU A 18 -11.15 19.82 0.62
N ASP A 19 -11.15 20.60 -0.47
CA ASP A 19 -12.31 21.30 -0.97
C ASP A 19 -12.99 20.52 -2.12
N TRP A 20 -14.29 20.28 -1.98
CA TRP A 20 -15.13 19.68 -3.02
C TRP A 20 -15.72 20.69 -4.00
N ALA A 21 -15.56 22.02 -3.77
CA ALA A 21 -16.18 23.05 -4.60
C ALA A 21 -15.80 22.94 -6.09
N PRO A 22 -14.54 22.65 -6.47
CA PRO A 22 -14.18 22.48 -7.87
C PRO A 22 -14.94 21.35 -8.56
N LEU A 23 -15.17 20.23 -7.84
CA LEU A 23 -15.92 19.09 -8.37
C LEU A 23 -17.42 19.39 -8.46
N LYS A 24 -17.99 20.00 -7.42
CA LYS A 24 -19.40 20.43 -7.39
C LYS A 24 -19.75 21.38 -8.52
N ALA A 25 -18.83 22.25 -8.91
CA ALA A 25 -19.03 23.20 -10.00
C ALA A 25 -19.17 22.56 -11.40
N LEU A 26 -18.82 21.28 -11.55
CA LEU A 26 -18.88 20.55 -12.82
C LEU A 26 -20.26 19.94 -13.12
N VAL A 27 -21.16 19.88 -12.13
CA VAL A 27 -22.45 19.20 -12.19
C VAL A 27 -23.55 20.08 -11.62
N ASP A 28 -24.80 19.74 -11.94
CA ASP A 28 -25.95 20.51 -11.45
C ASP A 28 -26.35 20.10 -10.02
N GLU A 29 -26.12 18.82 -9.68
CA GLU A 29 -26.41 18.24 -8.38
C GLU A 29 -25.25 17.33 -7.95
N CYS A 30 -24.80 17.46 -6.70
CA CYS A 30 -23.69 16.67 -6.16
C CYS A 30 -24.00 16.20 -4.74
N GLU A 31 -24.16 14.92 -4.57
CA GLU A 31 -24.31 14.27 -3.26
C GLU A 31 -22.99 13.60 -2.86
N ILE A 32 -22.57 13.80 -1.59
CA ILE A 32 -21.32 13.24 -1.07
C ILE A 32 -21.64 12.48 0.21
N HIS A 33 -21.50 11.16 0.16
CA HIS A 33 -21.65 10.30 1.31
C HIS A 33 -20.27 10.03 1.92
N SER A 34 -20.18 10.08 3.24
CA SER A 34 -18.93 9.77 3.96
C SER A 34 -18.55 8.29 3.79
N ARG A 35 -19.53 7.42 3.91
CA ARG A 35 -19.47 5.96 3.73
C ARG A 35 -20.82 5.49 3.21
N THR A 36 -20.83 4.37 2.48
CA THR A 36 -22.06 3.75 1.96
C THR A 36 -21.99 2.26 2.18
N ASP A 37 -22.92 1.71 2.92
CA ASP A 37 -23.08 0.28 3.11
C ASP A 37 -23.61 -0.38 1.82
N ILE A 38 -23.32 -1.67 1.64
CA ILE A 38 -23.62 -2.37 0.38
C ILE A 38 -25.13 -2.30 0.04
N GLU A 39 -25.97 -2.39 1.05
CA GLU A 39 -27.42 -2.36 0.94
C GLU A 39 -27.96 -0.97 0.53
N GLU A 40 -27.22 0.10 0.82
CA GLU A 40 -27.63 1.47 0.55
C GLU A 40 -27.14 2.00 -0.82
N ILE A 41 -26.25 1.25 -1.52
CA ILE A 41 -25.60 1.76 -2.73
C ILE A 41 -26.63 2.16 -3.80
N VAL A 42 -27.64 1.31 -4.02
CA VAL A 42 -28.64 1.52 -5.07
C VAL A 42 -29.48 2.74 -4.76
N ASP A 43 -29.98 2.84 -3.53
CA ASP A 43 -30.83 3.96 -3.10
C ASP A 43 -30.10 5.29 -3.16
N ARG A 44 -28.82 5.32 -2.73
CA ARG A 44 -27.98 6.53 -2.76
C ARG A 44 -27.59 6.96 -4.16
N ALA A 45 -27.39 6.00 -5.06
CA ALA A 45 -27.01 6.27 -6.45
C ALA A 45 -28.23 6.37 -7.39
N GLU A 46 -29.48 6.32 -6.87
CA GLU A 46 -30.69 6.43 -7.68
C GLU A 46 -30.71 7.75 -8.47
N GLY A 47 -30.96 7.66 -9.77
CA GLY A 47 -30.98 8.79 -10.70
C GLY A 47 -29.61 9.44 -10.96
N ALA A 48 -28.51 8.90 -10.42
CA ALA A 48 -27.19 9.42 -10.70
C ALA A 48 -26.71 9.06 -12.11
N GLU A 49 -26.29 10.04 -12.88
CA GLU A 49 -25.59 9.83 -14.15
C GLU A 49 -24.10 9.53 -13.94
N LEU A 50 -23.52 10.04 -12.85
CA LEU A 50 -22.10 9.96 -12.53
C LEU A 50 -21.93 9.40 -11.12
N VAL A 51 -21.11 8.37 -10.95
CA VAL A 51 -20.77 7.81 -9.63
C VAL A 51 -19.27 7.83 -9.44
N LEU A 52 -18.81 8.37 -8.31
CA LEU A 52 -17.43 8.23 -7.85
C LEU A 52 -17.39 7.33 -6.63
N THR A 53 -16.39 6.45 -6.58
CA THR A 53 -16.18 5.53 -5.47
C THR A 53 -14.70 5.31 -5.21
N ASN A 54 -14.32 5.13 -3.95
CA ASN A 54 -12.95 4.73 -3.58
C ASN A 54 -12.88 3.22 -3.26
N LYS A 55 -13.78 2.73 -2.40
CA LYS A 55 -13.81 1.33 -1.92
C LYS A 55 -15.21 0.71 -1.93
N THR A 56 -16.26 1.51 -2.06
CA THR A 56 -17.63 0.99 -2.14
C THR A 56 -17.80 0.20 -3.45
N PRO A 57 -18.16 -1.09 -3.40
CA PRO A 57 -18.18 -1.96 -4.56
C PRO A 57 -19.35 -1.68 -5.49
N LEU A 58 -19.11 -1.72 -6.80
CA LEU A 58 -20.12 -1.67 -7.84
C LEU A 58 -20.18 -3.04 -8.55
N SER A 59 -20.94 -3.96 -7.97
CA SER A 59 -21.14 -5.32 -8.48
C SER A 59 -22.07 -5.35 -9.71
N VAL A 60 -22.20 -6.51 -10.35
CA VAL A 60 -23.16 -6.74 -11.42
C VAL A 60 -24.56 -6.36 -10.96
N ASP A 61 -25.00 -6.87 -9.79
CA ASP A 61 -26.34 -6.65 -9.25
C ASP A 61 -26.62 -5.17 -8.95
N THR A 62 -25.60 -4.43 -8.51
CA THR A 62 -25.68 -3.00 -8.29
C THR A 62 -25.82 -2.23 -9.61
N LEU A 63 -24.93 -2.53 -10.56
CA LEU A 63 -24.89 -1.83 -11.84
C LEU A 63 -26.21 -2.01 -12.62
N VAL A 64 -26.80 -3.20 -12.61
CA VAL A 64 -28.07 -3.47 -13.32
C VAL A 64 -29.23 -2.62 -12.77
N LYS A 65 -29.21 -2.28 -11.48
CA LYS A 65 -30.25 -1.49 -10.81
C LYS A 65 -30.08 0.05 -10.97
N LEU A 66 -29.02 0.49 -11.62
CA LEU A 66 -28.72 1.92 -11.86
C LEU A 66 -28.84 2.25 -13.34
N PRO A 67 -30.07 2.36 -13.92
CA PRO A 67 -30.28 2.51 -15.37
C PRO A 67 -29.73 3.82 -15.92
N ASP A 68 -29.73 4.90 -15.15
CA ASP A 68 -29.32 6.24 -15.57
C ASP A 68 -27.80 6.44 -15.55
N LEU A 69 -27.03 5.48 -14.99
CA LEU A 69 -25.60 5.59 -14.81
C LEU A 69 -24.86 5.58 -16.15
N LYS A 70 -24.05 6.64 -16.39
CA LYS A 70 -23.30 6.91 -17.62
C LYS A 70 -21.80 6.93 -17.43
N TYR A 71 -21.32 7.06 -16.18
CA TYR A 71 -19.89 7.17 -15.89
C TYR A 71 -19.57 6.68 -14.47
N ILE A 72 -18.45 5.99 -14.34
CA ILE A 72 -17.88 5.56 -13.05
C ILE A 72 -16.44 6.06 -12.94
N GLY A 73 -16.14 6.81 -11.88
CA GLY A 73 -14.78 7.20 -11.51
C GLY A 73 -14.34 6.49 -10.24
N VAL A 74 -13.25 5.74 -10.32
CA VAL A 74 -12.62 5.13 -9.15
C VAL A 74 -11.55 6.07 -8.61
N LEU A 75 -11.74 6.56 -7.39
CA LEU A 75 -10.86 7.51 -6.70
C LEU A 75 -9.62 6.82 -6.11
N ALA A 76 -9.08 5.86 -6.86
CA ALA A 76 -7.90 5.06 -6.49
C ALA A 76 -7.20 4.52 -7.75
N THR A 77 -6.00 3.95 -7.57
CA THR A 77 -5.33 3.22 -8.67
C THR A 77 -5.96 1.85 -8.92
N GLY A 78 -6.31 1.10 -7.86
CA GLY A 78 -6.99 -0.18 -7.98
C GLY A 78 -8.47 0.01 -8.25
N PHE A 79 -9.00 -0.66 -9.28
CA PHE A 79 -10.40 -0.54 -9.72
C PHE A 79 -11.17 -1.89 -9.68
N ASN A 80 -10.62 -2.88 -9.02
CA ASN A 80 -11.21 -4.22 -8.89
C ASN A 80 -12.53 -4.25 -8.09
N ILE A 81 -12.91 -3.13 -7.47
CA ILE A 81 -14.20 -2.92 -6.81
C ILE A 81 -15.36 -2.71 -7.80
N VAL A 82 -15.08 -2.46 -9.07
CA VAL A 82 -16.10 -2.26 -10.12
C VAL A 82 -16.11 -3.46 -11.04
N ASP A 83 -17.29 -4.02 -11.31
CA ASP A 83 -17.45 -4.99 -12.39
C ASP A 83 -17.37 -4.31 -13.74
N THR A 84 -16.13 -4.26 -14.26
CA THR A 84 -15.81 -3.58 -15.51
C THR A 84 -16.43 -4.28 -16.75
N SER A 85 -16.76 -5.56 -16.67
CA SER A 85 -17.36 -6.29 -17.76
C SER A 85 -18.80 -5.87 -17.97
N THR A 86 -19.59 -5.76 -16.91
CA THR A 86 -20.95 -5.23 -16.93
C THR A 86 -20.97 -3.75 -17.31
N ALA A 87 -20.09 -2.93 -16.74
CA ALA A 87 -19.99 -1.52 -17.13
C ALA A 87 -19.74 -1.37 -18.64
N LYS A 88 -18.78 -2.13 -19.18
CA LYS A 88 -18.45 -2.14 -20.61
C LYS A 88 -19.64 -2.58 -21.48
N SER A 89 -20.34 -3.63 -21.09
CA SER A 89 -21.51 -4.13 -21.86
C SER A 89 -22.64 -3.10 -21.93
N ARG A 90 -22.73 -2.21 -20.93
CA ARG A 90 -23.68 -1.11 -20.85
C ARG A 90 -23.15 0.20 -21.49
N GLY A 91 -21.92 0.20 -22.02
CA GLY A 91 -21.30 1.40 -22.57
C GLY A 91 -20.90 2.45 -21.52
N ILE A 92 -20.75 2.05 -20.25
CA ILE A 92 -20.37 2.94 -19.16
C ILE A 92 -18.85 2.96 -19.04
N PRO A 93 -18.16 4.08 -19.31
CA PRO A 93 -16.73 4.20 -19.10
C PRO A 93 -16.41 4.15 -17.60
N VAL A 94 -15.35 3.39 -17.27
CA VAL A 94 -14.77 3.30 -15.93
C VAL A 94 -13.37 3.89 -15.99
N THR A 95 -13.10 4.91 -15.18
CA THR A 95 -11.79 5.54 -15.07
C THR A 95 -11.21 5.35 -13.68
N ASN A 96 -9.90 5.47 -13.56
CA ASN A 96 -9.18 5.42 -12.29
C ASN A 96 -8.07 6.49 -12.23
N ILE A 97 -7.37 6.62 -11.10
CA ILE A 97 -6.24 7.54 -10.93
C ILE A 97 -4.93 6.73 -10.90
N PRO A 98 -4.20 6.65 -12.02
CA PRO A 98 -3.14 5.64 -12.16
C PRO A 98 -1.81 5.97 -11.46
N SER A 99 -1.58 7.20 -10.97
CA SER A 99 -0.24 7.61 -10.54
C SER A 99 -0.15 8.60 -9.37
N TYR A 100 -1.24 8.89 -8.67
CA TYR A 100 -1.29 9.90 -7.60
C TYR A 100 -0.39 9.56 -6.40
N GLY A 101 -0.33 8.29 -5.98
CA GLY A 101 0.33 7.84 -4.75
C GLY A 101 1.80 7.48 -4.88
N THR A 102 2.45 7.64 -6.05
CA THR A 102 3.81 7.11 -6.29
C THR A 102 4.83 7.60 -5.26
N LYS A 103 4.90 8.90 -5.03
CA LYS A 103 5.85 9.52 -4.08
C LYS A 103 5.48 9.20 -2.64
N SER A 104 4.21 9.24 -2.30
CA SER A 104 3.70 8.97 -0.95
C SER A 104 3.99 7.53 -0.52
N VAL A 105 3.70 6.56 -1.40
CA VAL A 105 3.99 5.14 -1.13
C VAL A 105 5.49 4.90 -0.98
N ALA A 106 6.32 5.50 -1.85
CA ALA A 106 7.77 5.38 -1.73
C ALA A 106 8.28 5.99 -0.41
N GLN A 107 7.77 7.15 0.00
CA GLN A 107 8.10 7.77 1.28
C GLN A 107 7.70 6.89 2.47
N MET A 108 6.48 6.32 2.47
CA MET A 108 6.04 5.42 3.54
C MET A 108 6.87 4.14 3.60
N THR A 109 7.26 3.59 2.45
CA THR A 109 8.15 2.43 2.38
C THR A 109 9.47 2.70 3.11
N LEU A 110 10.09 3.87 2.88
CA LEU A 110 11.30 4.27 3.58
C LEU A 110 11.04 4.60 5.06
N ALA A 111 9.90 5.19 5.39
CA ALA A 111 9.54 5.46 6.79
C ALA A 111 9.44 4.16 7.61
N LEU A 112 8.80 3.12 7.05
CA LEU A 112 8.75 1.78 7.67
C LEU A 112 10.14 1.15 7.79
N LEU A 113 10.99 1.29 6.76
CA LEU A 113 12.37 0.80 6.82
C LEU A 113 13.17 1.52 7.90
N LEU A 114 13.06 2.85 7.99
CA LEU A 114 13.76 3.64 9.01
C LEU A 114 13.25 3.33 10.42
N GLU A 115 11.96 3.06 10.61
CA GLU A 115 11.44 2.62 11.91
C GLU A 115 11.98 1.25 12.31
N LEU A 116 12.08 0.29 11.37
CA LEU A 116 12.68 -1.02 11.58
C LEU A 116 14.16 -0.98 11.94
N THR A 117 14.89 0.02 11.44
CA THR A 117 16.35 0.12 11.59
C THR A 117 16.79 1.08 12.69
N GLN A 118 15.98 2.08 13.02
CA GLN A 118 16.31 3.15 13.98
C GLN A 118 15.42 3.17 15.21
N HIS A 119 14.24 2.52 15.16
CA HIS A 119 13.29 2.43 16.28
C HIS A 119 12.99 3.79 16.94
N VAL A 120 12.81 4.83 16.11
CA VAL A 120 12.66 6.23 16.59
C VAL A 120 11.45 6.37 17.52
N GLY A 121 10.34 5.72 17.16
CA GLY A 121 9.11 5.74 17.97
C GLY A 121 9.36 5.17 19.37
N ALA A 122 9.94 3.98 19.46
CA ALA A 122 10.21 3.29 20.71
C ALA A 122 11.20 4.06 21.62
N HIS A 123 12.29 4.59 21.05
CA HIS A 123 13.26 5.39 21.81
C HIS A 123 12.65 6.72 22.30
N SER A 124 11.83 7.38 21.46
CA SER A 124 11.14 8.60 21.85
C SER A 124 10.17 8.36 23.01
N GLU A 125 9.45 7.24 23.00
CA GLU A 125 8.55 6.87 24.09
C GLU A 125 9.32 6.56 25.38
N ALA A 126 10.40 5.79 25.31
CA ALA A 126 11.28 5.51 26.45
C ALA A 126 11.81 6.79 27.10
N VAL A 127 12.23 7.77 26.29
CA VAL A 127 12.66 9.10 26.80
C VAL A 127 11.53 9.80 27.54
N LYS A 128 10.32 9.85 26.96
CA LYS A 128 9.13 10.47 27.60
C LYS A 128 8.72 9.79 28.89
N ASN A 129 8.94 8.48 29.01
CA ASN A 129 8.69 7.69 30.20
C ASN A 129 9.78 7.86 31.29
N GLY A 130 10.81 8.68 31.03
CA GLY A 130 11.85 9.05 31.97
C GLY A 130 13.04 8.08 32.04
N ASP A 131 13.19 7.18 31.08
CA ASP A 131 14.28 6.21 31.07
C ASP A 131 15.64 6.91 30.89
N TRP A 132 15.70 7.99 30.11
CA TRP A 132 16.94 8.75 29.95
C TRP A 132 17.35 9.50 31.23
N VAL A 133 16.39 10.02 31.98
CA VAL A 133 16.67 10.67 33.27
C VAL A 133 17.27 9.71 34.30
N LYS A 134 16.91 8.42 34.20
CA LYS A 134 17.41 7.36 35.08
C LYS A 134 18.68 6.68 34.55
N CYS A 135 19.05 6.96 33.30
CA CYS A 135 20.23 6.37 32.67
C CYS A 135 21.52 6.91 33.31
N PRO A 136 22.46 6.07 33.69
CA PRO A 136 23.76 6.53 34.23
C PRO A 136 24.66 7.11 33.15
N ASP A 137 24.40 6.82 31.86
CA ASP A 137 25.18 7.27 30.74
C ASP A 137 24.49 8.43 30.00
N PHE A 138 25.24 9.14 29.15
CA PHE A 138 24.71 10.25 28.34
C PHE A 138 23.76 9.79 27.23
N CYS A 139 23.69 8.48 26.92
CA CYS A 139 22.83 7.87 25.91
C CYS A 139 22.45 6.45 26.30
N PHE A 140 21.41 5.95 25.66
CA PHE A 140 21.02 4.53 25.70
C PHE A 140 20.35 4.13 24.39
N TRP A 141 20.28 2.84 24.13
CA TRP A 141 19.48 2.23 23.08
C TRP A 141 18.90 0.89 23.56
N ASN A 142 17.62 0.66 23.25
CA ASN A 142 16.89 -0.54 23.67
C ASN A 142 16.82 -1.59 22.54
N HIS A 143 17.16 -1.18 21.32
CA HIS A 143 17.13 -2.02 20.12
C HIS A 143 18.42 -1.82 19.31
N PRO A 144 18.90 -2.86 18.59
CA PRO A 144 20.01 -2.71 17.67
C PRO A 144 19.70 -1.63 16.61
N LEU A 145 20.62 -0.69 16.43
CA LEU A 145 20.52 0.32 15.38
C LEU A 145 21.29 -0.16 14.15
N VAL A 146 20.68 -0.01 12.97
CA VAL A 146 21.23 -0.51 11.70
C VAL A 146 21.42 0.64 10.73
N GLU A 147 22.62 0.76 10.15
CA GLU A 147 22.94 1.71 9.11
C GLU A 147 22.63 1.13 7.72
N LEU A 148 22.01 1.92 6.85
CA LEU A 148 21.57 1.47 5.52
C LEU A 148 22.67 1.53 4.46
N ASP A 149 23.74 2.32 4.67
CA ASP A 149 24.82 2.47 3.71
C ASP A 149 25.48 1.13 3.40
N GLY A 150 25.67 0.84 2.11
CA GLY A 150 26.22 -0.42 1.62
C GLY A 150 25.27 -1.63 1.64
N MET A 151 24.10 -1.55 2.32
CA MET A 151 23.10 -2.62 2.30
C MET A 151 22.45 -2.75 0.92
N THR A 152 21.91 -3.94 0.63
CA THR A 152 21.22 -4.22 -0.64
C THR A 152 19.70 -4.25 -0.43
N ILE A 153 18.96 -3.41 -1.17
CA ILE A 153 17.52 -3.50 -1.26
C ILE A 153 17.09 -4.24 -2.54
N GLY A 154 16.26 -5.29 -2.37
CA GLY A 154 15.65 -6.06 -3.43
C GLY A 154 14.24 -5.58 -3.72
N ILE A 155 14.01 -5.08 -4.93
CA ILE A 155 12.72 -4.53 -5.35
C ILE A 155 11.98 -5.53 -6.23
N ILE A 156 10.87 -6.07 -5.70
CA ILE A 156 10.00 -6.97 -6.44
C ILE A 156 8.91 -6.15 -7.13
N GLY A 157 9.08 -5.95 -8.45
CA GLY A 157 8.22 -5.06 -9.25
C GLY A 157 8.82 -3.67 -9.45
N TYR A 158 9.67 -3.53 -10.46
CA TYR A 158 10.36 -2.28 -10.80
C TYR A 158 9.51 -1.38 -11.73
N GLY A 159 8.28 -1.09 -11.25
CA GLY A 159 7.37 -0.10 -11.85
C GLY A 159 7.62 1.31 -11.31
N ARG A 160 6.66 2.23 -11.50
CA ARG A 160 6.79 3.64 -11.04
C ARG A 160 7.15 3.77 -9.55
N ILE A 161 6.46 3.01 -8.67
CA ILE A 161 6.71 3.05 -7.23
C ILE A 161 8.08 2.43 -6.92
N GLY A 162 8.36 1.23 -7.47
CA GLY A 162 9.63 0.56 -7.24
C GLY A 162 10.84 1.39 -7.70
N GLN A 163 10.72 2.13 -8.80
CA GLN A 163 11.75 3.07 -9.25
C GLN A 163 11.95 4.23 -8.25
N GLN A 164 10.84 4.81 -7.77
CA GLN A 164 10.92 5.89 -6.78
C GLN A 164 11.52 5.42 -5.44
N VAL A 165 11.20 4.19 -5.00
CA VAL A 165 11.83 3.57 -3.82
C VAL A 165 13.31 3.35 -4.05
N ALA A 166 13.72 2.88 -5.25
CA ALA A 166 15.12 2.72 -5.61
C ALA A 166 15.90 4.05 -5.53
N ASP A 167 15.29 5.14 -6.02
CA ASP A 167 15.92 6.47 -5.98
C ASP A 167 16.13 6.96 -4.54
N LEU A 168 15.14 6.77 -3.67
CA LEU A 168 15.25 7.13 -2.26
C LEU A 168 16.27 6.23 -1.54
N ALA A 169 16.23 4.92 -1.74
CA ALA A 169 17.16 3.97 -1.13
C ALA A 169 18.60 4.25 -1.54
N ARG A 170 18.83 4.64 -2.79
CA ARG A 170 20.17 5.04 -3.29
C ARG A 170 20.68 6.28 -2.57
N ALA A 171 19.83 7.23 -2.21
CA ALA A 171 20.23 8.41 -1.43
C ALA A 171 20.71 8.05 -0.02
N PHE A 172 20.33 6.86 0.50
CA PHE A 172 20.84 6.27 1.74
C PHE A 172 22.06 5.37 1.54
N GLY A 173 22.69 5.38 0.36
CA GLY A 173 23.89 4.56 0.07
C GLY A 173 23.59 3.09 -0.23
N MET A 174 22.31 2.69 -0.40
CA MET A 174 21.96 1.29 -0.64
C MET A 174 22.24 0.85 -2.08
N ASN A 175 22.64 -0.42 -2.24
CA ASN A 175 22.72 -1.11 -3.53
C ASN A 175 21.32 -1.57 -3.97
N ILE A 176 21.00 -1.45 -5.26
CA ILE A 176 19.68 -1.76 -5.79
C ILE A 176 19.73 -3.01 -6.65
N VAL A 177 18.95 -4.02 -6.27
CA VAL A 177 18.63 -5.16 -7.13
C VAL A 177 17.13 -5.22 -7.35
N ALA A 178 16.70 -5.69 -8.51
CA ALA A 178 15.27 -5.71 -8.84
C ALA A 178 14.88 -6.95 -9.65
N THR A 179 13.59 -7.32 -9.55
CA THR A 179 12.96 -8.23 -10.51
C THR A 179 12.01 -7.47 -11.41
N LYS A 180 11.85 -7.97 -12.65
CA LYS A 180 10.85 -7.53 -13.60
C LYS A 180 10.19 -8.73 -14.26
N ARG A 181 8.98 -8.57 -14.79
CA ARG A 181 8.41 -9.58 -15.70
C ARG A 181 9.22 -9.63 -16.99
N GLU A 182 9.40 -10.82 -17.56
CA GLU A 182 10.11 -10.99 -18.83
C GLU A 182 9.51 -10.16 -19.96
N SER A 183 8.17 -10.03 -19.97
CA SER A 183 7.44 -9.21 -20.95
C SER A 183 7.61 -7.70 -20.78
N THR A 184 8.18 -7.24 -19.68
CA THR A 184 8.30 -5.80 -19.39
C THR A 184 9.58 -5.26 -20.00
N LYS A 185 9.46 -4.45 -21.05
CA LYS A 185 10.57 -3.65 -21.58
C LYS A 185 10.86 -2.52 -20.60
N ILE A 186 11.81 -2.71 -19.71
CA ILE A 186 12.38 -1.64 -18.87
C ILE A 186 13.73 -1.34 -19.47
N GLU A 187 13.98 -0.06 -19.78
CA GLU A 187 15.31 0.39 -20.19
C GLU A 187 16.31 0.08 -19.07
N ALA A 188 17.52 -0.31 -19.46
CA ALA A 188 18.58 -0.60 -18.50
C ALA A 188 18.83 0.65 -17.64
N HIS A 189 18.58 0.56 -16.34
CA HIS A 189 18.92 1.64 -15.43
C HIS A 189 20.38 1.44 -14.97
N PRO A 190 21.27 2.43 -15.16
CA PRO A 190 22.70 2.23 -14.96
C PRO A 190 23.10 1.78 -13.54
N ASN A 191 22.24 1.99 -12.55
CA ASN A 191 22.51 1.71 -11.14
C ASN A 191 21.55 0.65 -10.55
N VAL A 192 20.97 -0.24 -11.36
CA VAL A 192 20.07 -1.31 -10.93
C VAL A 192 20.46 -2.62 -11.58
N THR A 193 20.69 -3.63 -10.77
CA THR A 193 20.98 -4.98 -11.26
C THR A 193 19.68 -5.81 -11.28
N PHE A 194 19.25 -6.27 -12.46
CA PHE A 194 18.10 -7.16 -12.58
C PHE A 194 18.53 -8.62 -12.37
N VAL A 195 17.83 -9.31 -11.48
CA VAL A 195 18.11 -10.70 -11.09
C VAL A 195 16.83 -11.51 -11.03
N THR A 196 16.94 -12.85 -10.91
CA THR A 196 15.80 -13.73 -10.62
C THR A 196 15.28 -13.49 -9.19
N LEU A 197 14.03 -13.88 -8.92
CA LEU A 197 13.42 -13.72 -7.60
C LEU A 197 14.26 -14.42 -6.50
N ASP A 198 14.65 -15.68 -6.72
CA ASP A 198 15.42 -16.43 -5.74
C ASP A 198 16.77 -15.75 -5.42
N LYS A 199 17.46 -15.27 -6.46
CA LYS A 199 18.72 -14.53 -6.25
C LYS A 199 18.50 -13.20 -5.52
N LEU A 200 17.39 -12.49 -5.80
CA LEU A 200 17.02 -11.29 -5.08
C LEU A 200 16.83 -11.58 -3.59
N LEU A 201 16.03 -12.61 -3.24
CA LEU A 201 15.76 -12.98 -1.84
C LEU A 201 17.03 -13.32 -1.08
N GLN A 202 17.95 -14.10 -1.71
CA GLN A 202 19.19 -14.55 -1.08
C GLN A 202 20.21 -13.43 -0.81
N GLN A 203 20.26 -12.40 -1.65
CA GLN A 203 21.30 -11.38 -1.55
C GLN A 203 20.85 -10.08 -0.88
N SER A 204 19.53 -9.88 -0.73
CA SER A 204 18.98 -8.62 -0.20
C SER A 204 18.99 -8.59 1.33
N ASP A 205 19.33 -7.43 1.87
CA ASP A 205 19.17 -7.08 3.29
C ASP A 205 17.77 -6.49 3.56
N VAL A 206 17.14 -5.94 2.52
CA VAL A 206 15.76 -5.46 2.54
C VAL A 206 15.06 -5.97 1.29
N VAL A 207 13.89 -6.57 1.44
CA VAL A 207 13.01 -6.98 0.32
C VAL A 207 11.77 -6.11 0.34
N SER A 208 11.48 -5.43 -0.77
CA SER A 208 10.34 -4.49 -0.89
C SER A 208 9.42 -4.85 -2.05
N LEU A 209 8.12 -4.98 -1.76
CA LEU A 209 7.10 -5.43 -2.70
C LEU A 209 6.40 -4.24 -3.37
N HIS A 210 6.48 -4.19 -4.71
CA HIS A 210 5.86 -3.16 -5.56
C HIS A 210 5.21 -3.75 -6.82
N CYS A 211 4.89 -5.05 -6.78
CA CYS A 211 4.18 -5.73 -7.86
C CYS A 211 2.66 -5.74 -7.61
N PRO A 212 1.83 -5.86 -8.66
CA PRO A 212 0.40 -6.03 -8.51
C PRO A 212 0.06 -7.41 -7.95
N LEU A 213 -1.08 -7.51 -7.28
CA LEU A 213 -1.70 -8.78 -6.93
C LEU A 213 -2.35 -9.39 -8.18
N THR A 214 -1.94 -10.59 -8.55
CA THR A 214 -2.50 -11.41 -9.62
C THR A 214 -2.55 -12.87 -9.13
N PRO A 215 -3.21 -13.79 -9.85
CA PRO A 215 -3.16 -15.20 -9.46
C PRO A 215 -1.72 -15.75 -9.32
N GLU A 216 -0.77 -15.25 -10.12
CA GLU A 216 0.62 -15.69 -10.10
C GLU A 216 1.44 -15.06 -8.96
N THR A 217 0.99 -13.94 -8.41
CA THR A 217 1.68 -13.22 -7.33
C THR A 217 1.00 -13.36 -5.97
N GLN A 218 -0.15 -14.02 -5.91
CA GLN A 218 -0.79 -14.37 -4.65
C GLN A 218 0.15 -15.28 -3.84
N PHE A 219 0.37 -14.92 -2.58
CA PHE A 219 1.33 -15.56 -1.68
C PHE A 219 2.73 -15.70 -2.32
N LEU A 220 3.11 -14.67 -3.08
CA LEU A 220 4.44 -14.61 -3.68
C LEU A 220 5.55 -14.76 -2.63
N ILE A 221 5.35 -14.25 -1.43
CA ILE A 221 6.23 -14.44 -0.28
C ILE A 221 5.56 -15.43 0.68
N ASP A 222 5.86 -16.69 0.49
CA ASP A 222 5.47 -17.83 1.31
C ASP A 222 6.59 -18.25 2.27
N GLY A 223 6.36 -19.28 3.11
CA GLY A 223 7.34 -19.77 4.06
C GLY A 223 8.64 -20.27 3.40
N LYS A 224 8.54 -20.84 2.19
CA LYS A 224 9.72 -21.27 1.43
C LYS A 224 10.57 -20.08 0.99
N ARG A 225 9.95 -19.01 0.53
CA ARG A 225 10.66 -17.80 0.09
C ARG A 225 11.19 -16.98 1.25
N LEU A 226 10.44 -16.92 2.36
CA LEU A 226 10.96 -16.35 3.61
C LEU A 226 12.25 -17.09 4.07
N SER A 227 12.31 -18.43 3.93
CA SER A 227 13.51 -19.19 4.28
C SER A 227 14.72 -18.96 3.36
N GLN A 228 14.53 -18.33 2.21
CA GLN A 228 15.62 -17.95 1.32
C GLN A 228 16.22 -16.58 1.66
N MET A 229 15.51 -15.77 2.47
CA MET A 229 16.00 -14.47 2.90
C MET A 229 17.11 -14.62 3.95
N LYS A 230 17.93 -13.59 4.09
CA LYS A 230 18.92 -13.52 5.18
C LYS A 230 18.19 -13.41 6.53
N SER A 231 18.73 -14.00 7.59
CA SER A 231 18.17 -13.86 8.93
C SER A 231 18.20 -12.41 9.46
N SER A 232 19.08 -11.59 8.92
CA SER A 232 19.14 -10.14 9.17
C SER A 232 18.25 -9.30 8.27
N ALA A 233 17.50 -9.92 7.33
CA ALA A 233 16.74 -9.18 6.33
C ALA A 233 15.42 -8.63 6.87
N PHE A 234 14.97 -7.52 6.27
CA PHE A 234 13.66 -6.89 6.49
C PHE A 234 12.76 -7.10 5.27
N LEU A 235 11.45 -7.34 5.52
CA LEU A 235 10.42 -7.40 4.48
C LEU A 235 9.54 -6.14 4.55
N LEU A 236 9.31 -5.48 3.41
CA LEU A 236 8.43 -4.34 3.29
C LEU A 236 7.28 -4.64 2.30
N ASN A 237 6.04 -4.46 2.74
CA ASN A 237 4.86 -4.58 1.89
C ASN A 237 3.95 -3.36 1.99
N THR A 238 4.03 -2.48 1.01
CA THR A 238 3.16 -1.32 0.80
C THR A 238 2.31 -1.47 -0.47
N SER A 239 2.15 -2.71 -0.96
CA SER A 239 1.44 -3.02 -2.20
C SER A 239 0.06 -3.63 -1.96
N ARG A 240 0.00 -4.93 -1.68
CA ARG A 240 -1.23 -5.69 -1.38
C ARG A 240 -0.94 -6.78 -0.36
N GLY A 241 -1.82 -6.93 0.63
CA GLY A 241 -1.68 -7.93 1.70
C GLY A 241 -1.46 -9.35 1.18
N PRO A 242 -2.34 -9.87 0.29
CA PRO A 242 -2.23 -11.24 -0.21
C PRO A 242 -0.99 -11.55 -1.09
N LEU A 243 -0.04 -10.62 -1.24
CA LEU A 243 1.29 -10.93 -1.79
C LEU A 243 2.14 -11.74 -0.81
N VAL A 244 1.81 -11.68 0.48
CA VAL A 244 2.53 -12.34 1.57
C VAL A 244 1.57 -13.32 2.26
N ASP A 245 2.03 -14.52 2.53
CA ASP A 245 1.37 -15.42 3.46
C ASP A 245 1.60 -14.90 4.89
N GLU A 246 0.56 -14.30 5.49
CA GLU A 246 0.66 -13.64 6.80
C GLU A 246 1.02 -14.61 7.92
N ARG A 247 0.54 -15.86 7.84
CA ARG A 247 0.88 -16.88 8.82
C ARG A 247 2.36 -17.24 8.72
N ALA A 248 2.84 -17.49 7.51
CA ALA A 248 4.26 -17.77 7.29
C ALA A 248 5.17 -16.61 7.71
N LEU A 249 4.73 -15.36 7.48
CA LEU A 249 5.45 -14.17 7.93
C LEU A 249 5.50 -14.09 9.46
N ALA A 250 4.38 -14.30 10.15
CA ALA A 250 4.34 -14.30 11.60
C ALA A 250 5.26 -15.39 12.19
N ASP A 251 5.20 -16.62 11.66
CA ASP A 251 6.06 -17.72 12.07
C ASP A 251 7.56 -17.42 11.83
N ALA A 252 7.89 -16.77 10.70
CA ALA A 252 9.26 -16.36 10.37
C ALA A 252 9.80 -15.29 11.32
N LEU A 253 8.96 -14.31 11.70
CA LEU A 253 9.32 -13.29 12.69
C LEU A 253 9.46 -13.86 14.09
N MET A 254 8.54 -14.72 14.51
CA MET A 254 8.57 -15.37 15.82
C MET A 254 9.79 -16.29 15.99
N SER A 255 10.23 -16.96 14.94
CA SER A 255 11.42 -17.83 14.95
C SER A 255 12.73 -17.08 14.73
N GLY A 256 12.71 -15.78 14.41
CA GLY A 256 13.90 -15.01 14.04
C GLY A 256 14.50 -15.41 12.69
N GLN A 257 13.70 -15.99 11.81
CA GLN A 257 14.12 -16.35 10.45
C GLN A 257 14.39 -15.13 9.58
N ILE A 258 13.68 -14.01 9.83
CA ILE A 258 13.98 -12.67 9.31
C ILE A 258 13.97 -11.65 10.47
N ALA A 259 14.65 -10.53 10.30
CA ALA A 259 14.86 -9.54 11.36
C ALA A 259 13.63 -8.69 11.68
N GLY A 260 12.76 -8.47 10.70
CA GLY A 260 11.57 -7.65 10.90
C GLY A 260 10.75 -7.43 9.63
N ALA A 261 9.56 -6.84 9.79
CA ALA A 261 8.68 -6.52 8.68
C ALA A 261 7.97 -5.16 8.86
N GLY A 262 7.85 -4.40 7.77
CA GLY A 262 7.06 -3.17 7.68
C GLY A 262 5.90 -3.37 6.71
N ILE A 263 4.67 -3.36 7.23
CA ILE A 263 3.46 -3.78 6.53
C ILE A 263 2.44 -2.64 6.55
N ASP A 264 2.09 -2.10 5.39
CA ASP A 264 1.00 -1.12 5.27
C ASP A 264 -0.33 -1.76 4.85
N VAL A 265 -0.29 -3.01 4.37
CA VAL A 265 -1.44 -3.73 3.80
C VAL A 265 -1.48 -5.15 4.34
N VAL A 266 -2.70 -5.64 4.65
CA VAL A 266 -2.93 -6.98 5.21
C VAL A 266 -3.87 -7.79 4.31
N GLU A 267 -3.94 -9.11 4.52
CA GLU A 267 -4.72 -10.02 3.68
C GLU A 267 -6.22 -9.67 3.72
N LEU A 268 -6.74 -9.37 4.91
CA LEU A 268 -8.10 -8.90 5.12
C LEU A 268 -8.09 -7.49 5.69
N GLU A 269 -8.72 -6.54 5.02
CA GLU A 269 -8.83 -5.14 5.43
C GLU A 269 -10.30 -4.72 5.63
N PRO A 270 -10.72 -4.26 6.83
CA PRO A 270 -9.96 -4.18 8.08
C PRO A 270 -9.56 -5.55 8.63
N PRO A 271 -8.39 -5.64 9.32
CA PRO A 271 -7.91 -6.91 9.87
C PRO A 271 -8.77 -7.37 11.04
N ARG A 272 -8.72 -8.68 11.31
CA ARG A 272 -9.35 -9.27 12.49
C ARG A 272 -8.53 -8.98 13.75
N SER A 273 -9.18 -8.99 14.90
CA SER A 273 -8.54 -8.79 16.21
C SER A 273 -7.47 -9.87 16.52
N GLU A 274 -7.60 -11.04 15.92
CA GLU A 274 -6.75 -12.22 16.16
C GLU A 274 -5.58 -12.33 15.18
N SER A 275 -5.25 -11.28 14.43
CA SER A 275 -4.12 -11.33 13.49
C SER A 275 -2.82 -11.70 14.20
N LEU A 276 -2.15 -12.75 13.71
CA LEU A 276 -0.87 -13.22 14.25
C LEU A 276 0.24 -12.18 14.13
N LEU A 277 0.13 -11.27 13.18
CA LEU A 277 1.10 -10.19 12.97
C LEU A 277 1.15 -9.20 14.14
N TYR A 278 0.06 -9.05 14.92
CA TYR A 278 0.05 -8.15 16.09
C TYR A 278 0.95 -8.62 17.24
N GLN A 279 1.26 -9.90 17.28
CA GLN A 279 2.13 -10.50 18.31
C GLN A 279 3.54 -10.77 17.78
N ALA A 280 3.74 -10.61 16.48
CA ALA A 280 5.03 -10.86 15.85
C ALA A 280 6.06 -9.79 16.25
N PRO A 281 7.25 -10.18 16.70
CA PRO A 281 8.29 -9.22 17.09
C PRO A 281 8.77 -8.44 15.87
N ASN A 282 9.14 -7.18 16.10
CA ASN A 282 9.67 -6.28 15.07
C ASN A 282 8.81 -6.23 13.78
N CYS A 283 7.48 -6.22 13.97
CA CYS A 283 6.49 -6.08 12.90
C CYS A 283 5.76 -4.75 13.06
N TYR A 284 6.06 -3.79 12.18
CA TYR A 284 5.38 -2.49 12.16
C TYR A 284 4.27 -2.51 11.14
N ILE A 285 3.04 -2.22 11.59
CA ILE A 285 1.84 -2.26 10.74
C ILE A 285 1.20 -0.89 10.70
N THR A 286 0.94 -0.38 9.50
CA THR A 286 0.18 0.84 9.28
C THR A 286 -1.13 0.53 8.54
N PRO A 287 -2.22 1.30 8.76
CA PRO A 287 -3.57 0.92 8.33
C PRO A 287 -3.86 1.34 6.89
N HIS A 288 -3.08 0.85 5.91
CA HIS A 288 -3.20 1.09 4.48
C HIS A 288 -3.22 2.58 4.13
N ILE A 289 -2.25 3.32 4.67
CA ILE A 289 -2.14 4.78 4.54
C ILE A 289 -0.93 5.25 3.73
N ALA A 290 -0.17 4.34 3.12
CA ALA A 290 1.01 4.71 2.32
C ALA A 290 0.69 5.72 1.20
N TRP A 291 -0.55 5.72 0.69
CA TRP A 291 -1.06 6.63 -0.33
C TRP A 291 -1.65 7.94 0.22
N ALA A 292 -1.94 8.03 1.53
CA ALA A 292 -2.93 8.95 2.10
C ALA A 292 -2.41 10.35 2.42
N THR A 293 -1.25 10.76 1.87
CA THR A 293 -0.78 12.14 2.05
C THR A 293 -1.78 13.14 1.45
N LYS A 294 -1.83 14.36 1.99
CA LYS A 294 -2.72 15.41 1.50
C LYS A 294 -2.48 15.70 0.02
N GLU A 295 -1.22 15.75 -0.39
CA GLU A 295 -0.80 16.00 -1.77
C GLU A 295 -1.28 14.91 -2.73
N ALA A 296 -1.28 13.66 -2.29
CA ALA A 296 -1.77 12.55 -3.11
C ALA A 296 -3.30 12.52 -3.22
N ARG A 297 -4.01 13.06 -2.22
CA ARG A 297 -5.48 13.11 -2.19
C ARG A 297 -6.06 14.35 -2.87
N SER A 298 -5.23 15.39 -3.09
CA SER A 298 -5.60 16.62 -3.81
C SER A 298 -5.52 16.45 -5.32
#